data_6e69e5835246a7b32adb34bb290dd1fd
#
_entry.id   6e69e5835246a7b32adb34bb290dd1fd
#
_cell.length_a   1.000
_cell.length_b   1.000
_cell.length_c   1.000
_cell.angle_alpha   90.00
_cell.angle_beta   90.00
_cell.angle_gamma   90.00
#
_symmetry.space_group_name_H-M   'P 1'
#
loop_
_entity.id
_entity.type
_entity.pdbx_description
1 polymer ?
#
loop_
_entity_poly.entity_id
_entity_poly.type
_entity_poly.pdbx_seq_one_letter_code
_entity_poly.pdbx_strand_id
1 'polypeptide(L)'
;MSTESLVRAPRAGDDAPAATRPRRVPRRARGGDARTVGVGAVLKWVYLGIGVVFALIPFIWMVSGSFRSEQDLFGNPASLFPTSITLHGYTGIWQQLPFLRLVLNTFVFAGVTTAATLLFDSMCAYALARLHFVGRNVCFVIVLATLMVPFQVTLIPVFIELFHLGWLNTYQGLIIPRATSAFGIFLFRQFFISIPTELDEAARIDGASHWRIYWQVILPLAKPAIATVAVLNFMNLWNDLLWPLVVSTSNDMLTLPAGLTLFGGAHVTDHAVLLAGATISLIPIAAAFFFAQKYFVAGVATSGLK
;
A
#
# COMPACT_ATOMS: atom_id res chain seq x y z
N MET A 1 46.19 -39.27 -75.98
CA MET A 1 46.26 -40.54 -75.20
C MET A 1 45.37 -40.27 -74.02
N SER A 2 44.07 -40.54 -74.14
CA SER A 2 43.30 -41.72 -73.80
C SER A 2 43.35 -41.99 -72.31
N THR A 3 42.28 -41.81 -71.62
CA THR A 3 41.37 -42.87 -71.21
C THR A 3 40.13 -42.31 -70.49
N GLU A 4 39.00 -42.65 -71.13
CA GLU A 4 37.68 -42.60 -70.52
C GLU A 4 37.60 -43.49 -69.28
N SER A 5 36.99 -43.02 -68.22
CA SER A 5 36.47 -43.89 -67.14
C SER A 5 34.98 -43.61 -66.95
N LEU A 6 34.18 -44.52 -67.40
CA LEU A 6 32.75 -44.68 -67.27
C LEU A 6 32.35 -44.66 -65.80
N VAL A 7 31.57 -43.64 -65.43
CA VAL A 7 30.88 -43.57 -64.11
C VAL A 7 29.57 -44.35 -64.22
N ARG A 8 29.53 -45.47 -63.54
CA ARG A 8 28.39 -46.38 -63.39
C ARG A 8 27.38 -45.77 -62.36
N ALA A 9 26.15 -45.52 -62.80
CA ALA A 9 25.06 -45.11 -61.94
C ALA A 9 24.71 -46.23 -60.94
N PRO A 10 24.45 -45.89 -59.67
CA PRO A 10 23.91 -46.86 -58.71
C PRO A 10 22.44 -47.10 -58.94
N ARG A 11 22.00 -48.33 -58.86
CA ARG A 11 20.63 -48.84 -58.91
C ARG A 11 19.87 -48.33 -57.68
N ALA A 12 18.64 -47.88 -57.92
CA ALA A 12 17.62 -47.67 -56.91
C ALA A 12 17.33 -49.00 -56.19
N GLY A 13 17.66 -49.04 -54.89
CA GLY A 13 17.28 -50.12 -53.97
C GLY A 13 16.28 -49.56 -52.97
N ASP A 14 15.16 -50.18 -52.85
CA ASP A 14 14.07 -50.00 -51.90
C ASP A 14 14.56 -49.93 -50.43
N ASP A 15 14.53 -48.75 -49.85
CA ASP A 15 14.52 -48.60 -48.39
C ASP A 15 13.38 -47.64 -48.01
N ALA A 16 12.18 -48.26 -47.85
CA ALA A 16 11.07 -47.57 -47.20
C ALA A 16 11.41 -47.41 -45.71
N PRO A 17 11.36 -46.18 -45.18
CA PRO A 17 11.58 -45.98 -43.74
C PRO A 17 10.47 -46.66 -42.93
N ALA A 18 10.86 -47.56 -42.05
CA ALA A 18 10.00 -48.25 -41.09
C ALA A 18 9.21 -47.21 -40.27
N ALA A 19 7.89 -47.28 -40.36
CA ALA A 19 6.98 -46.49 -39.58
C ALA A 19 7.30 -46.64 -38.09
N THR A 20 7.90 -45.62 -37.49
CA THR A 20 8.11 -45.53 -36.05
C THR A 20 6.75 -45.47 -35.35
N ARG A 21 6.35 -46.57 -34.72
CA ARG A 21 5.16 -46.65 -33.86
C ARG A 21 5.23 -45.56 -32.82
N PRO A 22 4.16 -44.76 -32.59
CA PRO A 22 4.16 -43.74 -31.58
C PRO A 22 4.35 -44.39 -30.20
N ARG A 23 5.41 -43.98 -29.53
CA ARG A 23 5.78 -44.37 -28.16
C ARG A 23 4.63 -44.00 -27.24
N ARG A 24 3.85 -44.97 -26.77
CA ARG A 24 2.80 -44.78 -25.79
C ARG A 24 3.43 -44.18 -24.54
N VAL A 25 3.21 -42.87 -24.35
CA VAL A 25 3.49 -42.19 -23.08
C VAL A 25 2.62 -42.85 -22.01
N PRO A 26 3.19 -43.42 -20.95
CA PRO A 26 2.38 -44.00 -19.89
C PRO A 26 1.51 -42.88 -19.30
N ARG A 27 0.18 -43.01 -19.40
CA ARG A 27 -0.77 -42.21 -18.65
C ARG A 27 -0.41 -42.42 -17.18
N ARG A 28 0.28 -41.43 -16.57
CA ARG A 28 0.38 -41.34 -15.11
C ARG A 28 -1.03 -41.37 -14.60
N ALA A 29 -1.41 -42.46 -13.95
CA ALA A 29 -2.61 -42.56 -13.16
C ALA A 29 -2.58 -41.38 -12.19
N ARG A 30 -3.55 -40.49 -12.32
CA ARG A 30 -3.92 -39.56 -11.27
C ARG A 30 -4.43 -40.42 -10.11
N GLY A 31 -3.50 -41.03 -9.37
CA GLY A 31 -3.79 -41.51 -8.04
C GLY A 31 -4.23 -40.27 -7.26
N GLY A 32 -5.46 -40.25 -6.81
CA GLY A 32 -5.91 -39.29 -5.82
C GLY A 32 -5.04 -39.45 -4.59
N ASP A 33 -3.97 -38.65 -4.47
CA ASP A 33 -3.29 -38.48 -3.21
C ASP A 33 -4.32 -37.90 -2.25
N ALA A 34 -4.94 -38.77 -1.46
CA ALA A 34 -5.46 -38.39 -0.16
C ALA A 34 -4.26 -37.74 0.55
N ARG A 35 -4.18 -36.39 0.47
CA ARG A 35 -3.13 -35.61 1.15
C ARG A 35 -3.27 -35.92 2.62
N THR A 36 -2.54 -36.90 3.10
CA THR A 36 -2.28 -37.05 4.51
C THR A 36 -1.68 -35.72 4.96
N VAL A 37 -2.40 -34.96 5.73
CA VAL A 37 -1.93 -33.68 6.27
C VAL A 37 -0.74 -34.06 7.15
N GLY A 38 0.47 -33.93 6.60
CA GLY A 38 1.69 -34.31 7.33
C GLY A 38 1.79 -33.48 8.62
N VAL A 39 2.38 -34.05 9.65
CA VAL A 39 2.60 -33.39 10.96
C VAL A 39 3.15 -31.97 10.79
N GLY A 40 4.04 -31.74 9.81
CA GLY A 40 4.57 -30.42 9.48
C GLY A 40 3.52 -29.41 9.00
N ALA A 41 2.47 -29.87 8.31
CA ALA A 41 1.37 -28.99 7.92
C ALA A 41 0.49 -28.61 9.11
N VAL A 42 0.24 -29.55 10.01
CA VAL A 42 -0.49 -29.27 11.27
C VAL A 42 0.29 -28.28 12.13
N LEU A 43 1.58 -28.52 12.35
CA LEU A 43 2.43 -27.59 13.11
C LEU A 43 2.46 -26.19 12.50
N LYS A 44 2.54 -26.07 11.19
CA LYS A 44 2.47 -24.77 10.47
C LYS A 44 1.15 -24.04 10.78
N TRP A 45 0.01 -24.73 10.68
CA TRP A 45 -1.29 -24.11 10.94
C TRP A 45 -1.49 -23.74 12.41
N VAL A 46 -0.99 -24.57 13.34
CA VAL A 46 -0.99 -24.27 14.80
C VAL A 46 -0.14 -23.03 15.07
N TYR A 47 1.08 -22.96 14.54
CA TYR A 47 1.95 -21.79 14.69
C TYR A 47 1.31 -20.51 14.14
N LEU A 48 0.73 -20.59 12.93
CA LEU A 48 0.02 -19.46 12.31
C LEU A 48 -1.20 -19.05 13.15
N GLY A 49 -1.98 -20.03 13.66
CA GLY A 49 -3.13 -19.77 14.52
C GLY A 49 -2.75 -19.04 15.81
N ILE A 50 -1.69 -19.50 16.47
CA ILE A 50 -1.16 -18.83 17.68
C ILE A 50 -0.73 -17.40 17.36
N GLY A 51 -0.01 -17.19 16.24
CA GLY A 51 0.40 -15.86 15.79
C GLY A 51 -0.79 -14.92 15.53
N VAL A 52 -1.84 -15.42 14.88
CA VAL A 52 -3.07 -14.65 14.60
C VAL A 52 -3.77 -14.28 15.91
N VAL A 53 -3.95 -15.25 16.83
CA VAL A 53 -4.58 -14.98 18.13
C VAL A 53 -3.80 -13.93 18.90
N PHE A 54 -2.48 -14.08 18.99
CA PHE A 54 -1.63 -13.11 19.69
C PHE A 54 -1.71 -11.70 19.06
N ALA A 55 -1.72 -11.62 17.72
CA ALA A 55 -1.85 -10.35 17.01
C ALA A 55 -3.23 -9.68 17.21
N LEU A 56 -4.29 -10.45 17.42
CA LEU A 56 -5.65 -9.93 17.62
C LEU A 56 -5.94 -9.47 19.06
N ILE A 57 -5.20 -9.95 20.06
CA ILE A 57 -5.41 -9.61 21.48
C ILE A 57 -5.51 -8.10 21.72
N PRO A 58 -4.56 -7.24 21.27
CA PRO A 58 -4.64 -5.81 21.53
C PRO A 58 -5.86 -5.15 20.87
N PHE A 59 -6.28 -5.62 19.69
CA PHE A 59 -7.47 -5.10 19.03
C PHE A 59 -8.75 -5.53 19.75
N ILE A 60 -8.83 -6.78 20.19
CA ILE A 60 -9.96 -7.28 21.00
C ILE A 60 -10.04 -6.49 22.30
N TRP A 61 -8.91 -6.25 22.95
CA TRP A 61 -8.85 -5.47 24.19
C TRP A 61 -9.30 -4.02 23.96
N MET A 62 -8.85 -3.38 22.89
CA MET A 62 -9.24 -2.02 22.52
C MET A 62 -10.75 -1.92 22.25
N VAL A 63 -11.29 -2.81 21.42
CA VAL A 63 -12.73 -2.85 21.10
C VAL A 63 -13.56 -3.18 22.36
N SER A 64 -13.15 -4.15 23.13
CA SER A 64 -13.81 -4.50 24.40
C SER A 64 -13.74 -3.34 25.40
N GLY A 65 -12.59 -2.69 25.52
CA GLY A 65 -12.35 -1.55 26.39
C GLY A 65 -13.25 -0.35 26.05
N SER A 66 -13.60 -0.15 24.77
CA SER A 66 -14.50 0.92 24.35
C SER A 66 -15.94 0.77 24.89
N PHE A 67 -16.31 -0.41 25.36
CA PHE A 67 -17.60 -0.71 25.99
C PHE A 67 -17.53 -0.82 27.52
N ARG A 68 -16.37 -0.50 28.13
CA ARG A 68 -16.14 -0.60 29.58
C ARG A 68 -16.28 0.75 30.25
N SER A 69 -16.63 0.74 31.54
CA SER A 69 -16.56 1.92 32.40
C SER A 69 -15.10 2.18 32.82
N GLU A 70 -14.77 3.42 33.22
CA GLU A 70 -13.47 3.77 33.78
C GLU A 70 -13.12 2.89 34.99
N GLN A 71 -14.08 2.62 35.86
CA GLN A 71 -13.88 1.77 37.05
C GLN A 71 -13.50 0.33 36.67
N ASP A 72 -14.13 -0.21 35.61
CA ASP A 72 -13.82 -1.56 35.13
C ASP A 72 -12.45 -1.59 34.41
N LEU A 73 -12.11 -0.56 33.65
CA LEU A 73 -10.80 -0.45 32.98
C LEU A 73 -9.64 -0.46 33.99
N PHE A 74 -9.76 0.27 35.08
CA PHE A 74 -8.73 0.32 36.13
C PHE A 74 -8.80 -0.82 37.13
N GLY A 75 -10.00 -1.32 37.43
CA GLY A 75 -10.18 -2.43 38.35
C GLY A 75 -9.73 -3.77 37.81
N ASN A 76 -9.90 -3.99 36.51
CA ASN A 76 -9.57 -5.24 35.81
C ASN A 76 -8.82 -4.99 34.47
N PRO A 77 -7.63 -4.39 34.47
CA PRO A 77 -6.95 -3.94 33.25
C PRO A 77 -6.57 -5.08 32.31
N ALA A 78 -6.32 -6.28 32.82
CA ALA A 78 -5.95 -7.45 32.04
C ALA A 78 -7.16 -8.21 31.45
N SER A 79 -8.40 -7.86 31.84
CA SER A 79 -9.59 -8.53 31.32
C SER A 79 -9.82 -8.19 29.86
N LEU A 80 -10.09 -9.22 29.05
CA LEU A 80 -10.46 -9.06 27.64
C LEU A 80 -11.95 -8.76 27.44
N PHE A 81 -12.79 -8.97 28.48
CA PHE A 81 -14.24 -8.79 28.38
C PHE A 81 -14.74 -7.82 29.46
N PRO A 82 -15.73 -6.97 29.14
CA PRO A 82 -16.31 -6.03 30.11
C PRO A 82 -17.08 -6.78 31.18
N THR A 83 -17.02 -6.29 32.42
CA THR A 83 -17.89 -6.78 33.51
C THR A 83 -19.30 -6.23 33.37
N SER A 84 -19.43 -5.01 32.82
CA SER A 84 -20.69 -4.39 32.43
C SER A 84 -20.50 -3.62 31.12
N ILE A 85 -21.45 -3.78 30.19
CA ILE A 85 -21.41 -3.08 28.90
C ILE A 85 -21.98 -1.68 29.08
N THR A 86 -21.19 -0.66 28.69
CA THR A 86 -21.62 0.73 28.68
C THR A 86 -21.34 1.35 27.31
N LEU A 87 -22.15 2.32 26.89
CA LEU A 87 -21.93 3.13 25.68
C LEU A 87 -21.35 4.51 26.01
N HIS A 88 -20.88 4.70 27.24
CA HIS A 88 -20.35 5.99 27.71
C HIS A 88 -19.23 6.49 26.77
N GLY A 89 -18.29 5.66 26.36
CA GLY A 89 -17.23 6.02 25.44
C GLY A 89 -17.75 6.59 24.12
N TYR A 90 -18.77 5.96 23.56
CA TYR A 90 -19.35 6.42 22.29
C TYR A 90 -20.21 7.68 22.43
N THR A 91 -21.00 7.79 23.49
CA THR A 91 -21.79 9.02 23.74
C THR A 91 -20.91 10.21 24.13
N GLY A 92 -19.85 9.97 24.92
CA GLY A 92 -18.91 10.99 25.35
C GLY A 92 -18.15 11.64 24.19
N ILE A 93 -17.79 10.87 23.17
CA ILE A 93 -17.06 11.37 21.99
C ILE A 93 -17.86 12.44 21.24
N TRP A 94 -19.18 12.26 21.11
CA TRP A 94 -20.06 13.22 20.43
C TRP A 94 -20.36 14.46 21.23
N GLN A 95 -20.28 14.36 22.56
CA GLN A 95 -20.58 15.49 23.46
C GLN A 95 -19.37 16.40 23.69
N GLN A 96 -18.16 15.84 23.65
CA GLN A 96 -16.93 16.52 24.05
C GLN A 96 -16.13 17.08 22.87
N LEU A 97 -16.30 16.53 21.68
CA LEU A 97 -15.58 16.96 20.46
C LEU A 97 -16.52 17.11 19.26
N PRO A 98 -16.16 17.95 18.30
CA PRO A 98 -16.80 17.98 16.98
C PRO A 98 -16.40 16.74 16.15
N PHE A 99 -16.73 15.54 16.68
CA PHE A 99 -16.20 14.26 16.20
C PHE A 99 -16.39 14.05 14.70
N LEU A 100 -17.59 14.35 14.17
CA LEU A 100 -17.84 14.24 12.73
C LEU A 100 -16.87 15.11 11.92
N ARG A 101 -16.56 16.31 12.43
CA ARG A 101 -15.63 17.22 11.80
C ARG A 101 -14.20 16.66 11.77
N LEU A 102 -13.76 16.06 12.88
CA LEU A 102 -12.45 15.39 12.96
C LEU A 102 -12.34 14.26 11.96
N VAL A 103 -13.38 13.43 11.85
CA VAL A 103 -13.44 12.34 10.86
C VAL A 103 -13.39 12.88 9.43
N LEU A 104 -14.20 13.90 9.12
CA LEU A 104 -14.21 14.53 7.80
C LEU A 104 -12.86 15.17 7.46
N ASN A 105 -12.25 15.90 8.40
CA ASN A 105 -10.91 16.47 8.20
C ASN A 105 -9.89 15.40 7.89
N THR A 106 -9.95 14.26 8.58
CA THR A 106 -9.03 13.13 8.34
C THR A 106 -9.25 12.55 6.96
N PHE A 107 -10.51 12.35 6.53
CA PHE A 107 -10.82 11.89 5.18
C PHE A 107 -10.36 12.87 4.10
N VAL A 108 -10.59 14.16 4.30
CA VAL A 108 -10.12 15.20 3.36
C VAL A 108 -8.60 15.21 3.31
N PHE A 109 -7.94 15.27 4.47
CA PHE A 109 -6.48 15.26 4.55
C PHE A 109 -5.90 14.01 3.91
N ALA A 110 -6.26 12.82 4.37
CA ALA A 110 -5.70 11.57 3.88
C ALA A 110 -6.09 11.29 2.42
N GLY A 111 -7.35 11.52 2.05
CA GLY A 111 -7.87 11.22 0.72
C GLY A 111 -7.32 12.16 -0.35
N VAL A 112 -7.42 13.48 -0.13
CA VAL A 112 -6.97 14.49 -1.12
C VAL A 112 -5.44 14.45 -1.25
N THR A 113 -4.72 14.36 -0.13
CA THR A 113 -3.25 14.24 -0.17
C THR A 113 -2.83 12.97 -0.89
N THR A 114 -3.48 11.82 -0.64
CA THR A 114 -3.18 10.58 -1.36
C THR A 114 -3.44 10.73 -2.86
N ALA A 115 -4.56 11.33 -3.26
CA ALA A 115 -4.86 11.57 -4.67
C ALA A 115 -3.81 12.47 -5.34
N ALA A 116 -3.39 13.54 -4.65
CA ALA A 116 -2.33 14.42 -5.12
C ALA A 116 -0.98 13.69 -5.24
N THR A 117 -0.61 12.90 -4.22
CA THR A 117 0.59 12.06 -4.24
C THR A 117 0.57 11.08 -5.42
N LEU A 118 -0.53 10.38 -5.64
CA LEU A 118 -0.65 9.45 -6.78
C LEU A 118 -0.43 10.16 -8.12
N LEU A 119 -0.96 11.36 -8.27
CA LEU A 119 -0.82 12.14 -9.48
C LEU A 119 0.63 12.63 -9.66
N PHE A 120 1.15 13.39 -8.69
CA PHE A 120 2.46 14.03 -8.82
C PHE A 120 3.61 13.02 -8.81
N ASP A 121 3.56 12.03 -7.93
CA ASP A 121 4.61 11.02 -7.83
C ASP A 121 4.65 10.13 -9.07
N SER A 122 3.48 9.72 -9.61
CA SER A 122 3.47 8.91 -10.84
C SER A 122 3.93 9.71 -12.06
N MET A 123 3.59 11.01 -12.17
CA MET A 123 4.10 11.89 -13.24
C MET A 123 5.63 12.06 -13.14
N CYS A 124 6.14 12.34 -11.95
CA CYS A 124 7.57 12.46 -11.70
C CYS A 124 8.29 11.14 -12.02
N ALA A 125 7.75 10.02 -11.53
CA ALA A 125 8.28 8.69 -11.78
C ALA A 125 8.27 8.33 -13.27
N TYR A 126 7.22 8.70 -14.01
CA TYR A 126 7.16 8.52 -15.47
C TYR A 126 8.28 9.27 -16.18
N ALA A 127 8.49 10.53 -15.82
CA ALA A 127 9.59 11.32 -16.39
C ALA A 127 10.95 10.67 -16.11
N LEU A 128 11.17 10.22 -14.85
CA LEU A 128 12.41 9.60 -14.42
C LEU A 128 12.61 8.16 -14.93
N ALA A 129 11.55 7.47 -15.38
CA ALA A 129 11.63 6.11 -15.89
C ALA A 129 11.73 6.07 -17.42
N ARG A 130 10.93 6.89 -18.12
CA ARG A 130 10.63 6.78 -19.57
C ARG A 130 11.18 7.89 -20.43
N LEU A 131 11.35 9.10 -19.87
CA LEU A 131 11.89 10.20 -20.65
C LEU A 131 13.42 10.20 -20.61
N HIS A 132 14.03 10.66 -21.72
CA HIS A 132 15.46 10.82 -21.84
C HIS A 132 15.81 12.32 -21.75
N PHE A 133 16.46 12.70 -20.66
CA PHE A 133 16.96 14.06 -20.47
C PHE A 133 18.26 14.05 -19.68
N VAL A 134 19.05 15.13 -19.86
CA VAL A 134 20.32 15.30 -19.16
C VAL A 134 20.08 15.45 -17.66
N GLY A 135 20.83 14.72 -16.85
CA GLY A 135 20.70 14.80 -15.37
C GLY A 135 19.61 13.91 -14.77
N ARG A 136 18.87 13.11 -15.56
CA ARG A 136 17.80 12.21 -15.05
C ARG A 136 18.21 11.37 -13.83
N ASN A 137 19.37 10.75 -13.89
CA ASN A 137 19.85 9.91 -12.80
C ASN A 137 20.24 10.74 -11.56
N VAL A 138 20.77 11.93 -11.75
CA VAL A 138 21.09 12.87 -10.67
C VAL A 138 19.80 13.31 -9.98
N CYS A 139 18.77 13.71 -10.73
CA CYS A 139 17.45 14.04 -10.18
C CYS A 139 16.89 12.89 -9.35
N PHE A 140 16.98 11.65 -9.86
CA PHE A 140 16.52 10.49 -9.11
C PHE A 140 17.29 10.26 -7.82
N VAL A 141 18.63 10.41 -7.84
CA VAL A 141 19.47 10.31 -6.63
C VAL A 141 19.10 11.41 -5.61
N ILE A 142 18.83 12.64 -6.07
CA ILE A 142 18.36 13.72 -5.19
C ILE A 142 17.03 13.34 -4.53
N VAL A 143 16.06 12.83 -5.31
CA VAL A 143 14.78 12.34 -4.75
C VAL A 143 15.02 11.27 -3.69
N LEU A 144 15.91 10.30 -3.94
CA LEU A 144 16.22 9.26 -2.96
C LEU A 144 16.92 9.84 -1.72
N ALA A 145 17.78 10.84 -1.89
CA ALA A 145 18.46 11.50 -0.78
C ALA A 145 17.47 12.17 0.18
N THR A 146 16.34 12.67 -0.30
CA THR A 146 15.29 13.23 0.56
C THR A 146 14.67 12.20 1.51
N LEU A 147 14.67 10.88 1.17
CA LEU A 147 14.24 9.83 2.08
C LEU A 147 15.11 9.70 3.34
N MET A 148 16.37 10.17 3.27
CA MET A 148 17.29 10.13 4.41
C MET A 148 17.03 11.27 5.40
N VAL A 149 16.27 12.29 5.00
CA VAL A 149 15.95 13.44 5.86
C VAL A 149 14.68 13.10 6.65
N PRO A 150 14.77 12.94 7.98
CA PRO A 150 13.58 12.72 8.80
C PRO A 150 12.60 13.90 8.70
N PHE A 151 11.33 13.62 8.54
CA PHE A 151 10.28 14.66 8.46
C PHE A 151 10.33 15.63 9.65
N GLN A 152 10.67 15.14 10.84
CA GLN A 152 10.77 15.94 12.06
C GLN A 152 11.79 17.09 11.96
N VAL A 153 12.84 16.91 11.16
CA VAL A 153 13.86 17.97 10.94
C VAL A 153 13.29 19.12 10.10
N THR A 154 12.42 18.79 9.14
CA THR A 154 11.79 19.79 8.26
C THR A 154 10.52 20.40 8.85
N LEU A 155 10.02 19.88 9.96
CA LEU A 155 8.78 20.30 10.58
C LEU A 155 8.74 21.80 10.90
N ILE A 156 9.77 22.29 11.63
CA ILE A 156 9.84 23.70 12.06
C ILE A 156 10.02 24.65 10.86
N PRO A 157 10.96 24.43 9.92
CA PRO A 157 11.03 25.25 8.72
C PRO A 157 9.72 25.34 7.94
N VAL A 158 9.07 24.20 7.71
CA VAL A 158 7.78 24.16 6.96
C VAL A 158 6.68 24.89 7.76
N PHE A 159 6.64 24.75 9.08
CA PHE A 159 5.68 25.48 9.92
C PHE A 159 5.87 27.02 9.77
N ILE A 160 7.11 27.49 9.78
CA ILE A 160 7.44 28.93 9.61
C ILE A 160 6.95 29.42 8.24
N GLU A 161 7.19 28.66 7.17
CA GLU A 161 6.70 28.97 5.83
C GLU A 161 5.17 29.06 5.79
N LEU A 162 4.47 28.08 6.40
CA LEU A 162 3.01 28.08 6.46
C LEU A 162 2.47 29.27 7.26
N PHE A 163 3.17 29.67 8.34
CA PHE A 163 2.83 30.86 9.12
C PHE A 163 2.93 32.13 8.26
N HIS A 164 4.02 32.31 7.52
CA HIS A 164 4.19 33.47 6.62
C HIS A 164 3.19 33.49 5.46
N LEU A 165 2.79 32.32 4.96
CA LEU A 165 1.76 32.20 3.92
C LEU A 165 0.33 32.36 4.44
N GLY A 166 0.12 32.42 5.77
CA GLY A 166 -1.20 32.44 6.36
C GLY A 166 -1.98 31.12 6.18
N TRP A 167 -1.24 29.99 6.03
CA TRP A 167 -1.84 28.68 5.76
C TRP A 167 -1.98 27.81 7.00
N LEU A 168 -1.59 28.27 8.16
CA LEU A 168 -1.90 27.57 9.41
C LEU A 168 -3.41 27.46 9.59
N ASN A 169 -3.86 26.36 10.18
CA ASN A 169 -5.28 26.07 10.43
C ASN A 169 -6.15 26.03 9.17
N THR A 170 -5.57 25.58 8.04
CA THR A 170 -6.26 25.44 6.75
C THR A 170 -5.98 24.11 6.09
N TYR A 171 -6.88 23.66 5.19
CA TYR A 171 -6.67 22.45 4.41
C TYR A 171 -5.44 22.53 3.47
N GLN A 172 -5.16 23.72 2.89
CA GLN A 172 -3.97 23.87 2.05
C GLN A 172 -2.70 23.68 2.86
N GLY A 173 -2.62 24.17 4.09
CA GLY A 173 -1.50 23.92 4.99
C GLY A 173 -1.36 22.45 5.39
N LEU A 174 -2.47 21.73 5.56
CA LEU A 174 -2.43 20.29 5.83
C LEU A 174 -1.98 19.48 4.62
N ILE A 175 -2.46 19.79 3.41
CA ILE A 175 -2.39 18.93 2.22
C ILE A 175 -1.14 19.23 1.38
N ILE A 176 -0.88 20.49 1.04
CA ILE A 176 0.13 20.85 0.02
C ILE A 176 1.54 20.39 0.39
N PRO A 177 2.04 20.59 1.63
CA PRO A 177 3.38 20.13 2.00
C PRO A 177 3.55 18.60 2.00
N ARG A 178 2.44 17.88 2.00
CA ARG A 178 2.40 16.40 2.03
C ARG A 178 1.97 15.79 0.70
N ALA A 179 1.75 16.60 -0.35
CA ALA A 179 1.17 16.18 -1.63
C ALA A 179 2.12 15.36 -2.52
N THR A 180 3.37 15.17 -2.14
CA THR A 180 4.36 14.34 -2.84
C THR A 180 5.22 13.56 -1.86
N SER A 181 5.73 12.42 -2.28
CA SER A 181 6.50 11.49 -1.47
C SER A 181 7.62 10.87 -2.31
N ALA A 182 8.86 10.99 -1.85
CA ALA A 182 9.99 10.35 -2.51
C ALA A 182 9.85 8.81 -2.56
N PHE A 183 9.19 8.22 -1.57
CA PHE A 183 8.87 6.79 -1.56
C PHE A 183 7.89 6.41 -2.68
N GLY A 184 6.84 7.22 -2.88
CA GLY A 184 5.87 7.01 -3.97
C GLY A 184 6.54 7.13 -5.34
N ILE A 185 7.37 8.18 -5.55
CA ILE A 185 8.15 8.36 -6.78
C ILE A 185 9.05 7.15 -7.04
N PHE A 186 9.77 6.67 -6.01
CA PHE A 186 10.64 5.50 -6.12
C PHE A 186 9.85 4.25 -6.53
N LEU A 187 8.74 3.96 -5.86
CA LEU A 187 7.95 2.76 -6.09
C LEU A 187 7.33 2.76 -7.49
N PHE A 188 6.74 3.89 -7.92
CA PHE A 188 6.22 4.04 -9.27
C PHE A 188 7.31 3.90 -10.33
N ARG A 189 8.49 4.51 -10.10
CA ARG A 189 9.60 4.40 -11.03
C ARG A 189 10.07 2.95 -11.20
N GLN A 190 10.22 2.20 -10.10
CA GLN A 190 10.60 0.79 -10.16
C GLN A 190 9.57 -0.05 -10.94
N PHE A 191 8.29 0.23 -10.73
CA PHE A 191 7.24 -0.45 -11.47
C PHE A 191 7.26 -0.07 -12.96
N PHE A 192 7.36 1.22 -13.27
CA PHE A 192 7.37 1.67 -14.66
C PHE A 192 8.56 1.10 -15.46
N ILE A 193 9.75 0.99 -14.86
CA ILE A 193 10.91 0.36 -15.50
C ILE A 193 10.64 -1.12 -15.85
N SER A 194 9.81 -1.82 -15.08
CA SER A 194 9.49 -3.23 -15.33
C SER A 194 8.52 -3.46 -16.49
N ILE A 195 7.84 -2.42 -16.97
CA ILE A 195 6.96 -2.48 -18.15
C ILE A 195 7.84 -2.49 -19.41
N PRO A 196 7.61 -3.37 -20.40
CA PRO A 196 8.38 -3.42 -21.64
C PRO A 196 8.35 -2.07 -22.40
N THR A 197 9.50 -1.65 -22.92
CA THR A 197 9.63 -0.36 -23.67
C THR A 197 8.99 -0.40 -25.03
N GLU A 198 8.82 -1.59 -25.60
CA GLU A 198 8.18 -1.85 -26.88
C GLU A 198 6.75 -1.33 -26.94
N LEU A 199 6.06 -1.25 -25.78
CA LEU A 199 4.71 -0.65 -25.71
C LEU A 199 4.74 0.86 -25.93
N ASP A 200 5.77 1.54 -25.42
CA ASP A 200 5.95 2.97 -25.65
C ASP A 200 6.32 3.25 -27.12
N GLU A 201 7.17 2.39 -27.70
CA GLU A 201 7.61 2.50 -29.09
C GLU A 201 6.46 2.26 -30.06
N ALA A 202 5.65 1.22 -29.84
CA ALA A 202 4.45 0.97 -30.63
C ALA A 202 3.47 2.15 -30.59
N ALA A 203 3.21 2.68 -29.38
CA ALA A 203 2.32 3.84 -29.24
C ALA A 203 2.88 5.10 -29.94
N ARG A 204 4.21 5.28 -29.99
CA ARG A 204 4.84 6.39 -30.74
C ARG A 204 4.70 6.22 -32.24
N ILE A 205 4.81 5.00 -32.77
CA ILE A 205 4.57 4.71 -34.19
C ILE A 205 3.12 5.08 -34.57
N ASP A 206 2.16 4.84 -33.63
CA ASP A 206 0.76 5.25 -33.78
C ASP A 206 0.53 6.76 -33.55
N GLY A 207 1.59 7.56 -33.37
CA GLY A 207 1.51 9.01 -33.23
C GLY A 207 1.11 9.50 -31.83
N ALA A 208 1.21 8.64 -30.79
CA ALA A 208 0.89 9.05 -29.44
C ALA A 208 1.97 9.97 -28.84
N SER A 209 1.55 11.09 -28.26
CA SER A 209 2.42 11.95 -27.46
C SER A 209 2.80 11.27 -26.14
N HIS A 210 3.89 11.74 -25.50
CA HIS A 210 4.29 11.23 -24.18
C HIS A 210 3.17 11.31 -23.13
N TRP A 211 2.35 12.36 -23.18
CA TRP A 211 1.20 12.53 -22.31
C TRP A 211 0.12 11.46 -22.55
N ARG A 212 -0.15 11.13 -23.83
CA ARG A 212 -1.07 10.07 -24.21
C ARG A 212 -0.54 8.70 -23.76
N ILE A 213 0.76 8.43 -23.95
CA ILE A 213 1.42 7.19 -23.50
C ILE A 213 1.29 7.05 -21.97
N TYR A 214 1.56 8.12 -21.22
CA TYR A 214 1.43 8.10 -19.76
C TYR A 214 0.02 7.71 -19.32
N TRP A 215 -1.02 8.42 -19.82
CA TRP A 215 -2.40 8.20 -19.37
C TRP A 215 -3.06 6.94 -19.91
N GLN A 216 -2.79 6.57 -21.17
CA GLN A 216 -3.53 5.50 -21.86
C GLN A 216 -2.78 4.17 -21.88
N VAL A 217 -1.45 4.15 -21.70
CA VAL A 217 -0.64 2.93 -21.73
C VAL A 217 -0.06 2.63 -20.36
N ILE A 218 0.78 3.52 -19.82
CA ILE A 218 1.56 3.22 -18.62
C ILE A 218 0.70 3.20 -17.36
N LEU A 219 -0.12 4.21 -17.13
CA LEU A 219 -0.92 4.33 -15.92
C LEU A 219 -1.96 3.19 -15.77
N PRO A 220 -2.68 2.76 -16.83
CA PRO A 220 -3.56 1.59 -16.75
C PRO A 220 -2.84 0.27 -16.43
N LEU A 221 -1.62 0.08 -16.94
CA LEU A 221 -0.80 -1.09 -16.63
C LEU A 221 -0.27 -1.05 -15.20
N ALA A 222 -0.10 0.14 -14.64
CA ALA A 222 0.41 0.35 -13.29
C ALA A 222 -0.66 0.29 -12.17
N LYS A 223 -1.88 -0.16 -12.45
CA LYS A 223 -2.94 -0.31 -11.44
C LYS A 223 -2.49 -0.99 -10.15
N PRO A 224 -1.67 -2.07 -10.16
CA PRO A 224 -1.19 -2.68 -8.92
C PRO A 224 -0.29 -1.75 -8.11
N ALA A 225 0.60 -0.99 -8.77
CA ALA A 225 1.46 -0.01 -8.10
C ALA A 225 0.64 1.16 -7.54
N ILE A 226 -0.34 1.66 -8.31
CA ILE A 226 -1.26 2.71 -7.88
C ILE A 226 -1.99 2.28 -6.61
N ALA A 227 -2.56 1.08 -6.61
CA ALA A 227 -3.28 0.55 -5.44
C ALA A 227 -2.36 0.43 -4.21
N THR A 228 -1.12 -0.04 -4.42
CA THR A 228 -0.13 -0.16 -3.35
C THR A 228 0.23 1.19 -2.75
N VAL A 229 0.61 2.17 -3.58
CA VAL A 229 0.95 3.53 -3.12
C VAL A 229 -0.26 4.19 -2.46
N ALA A 230 -1.46 4.06 -3.06
CA ALA A 230 -2.69 4.63 -2.53
C ALA A 230 -2.95 4.19 -1.10
N VAL A 231 -2.88 2.87 -0.85
CA VAL A 231 -3.19 2.32 0.48
C VAL A 231 -2.12 2.68 1.49
N LEU A 232 -0.84 2.50 1.13
CA LEU A 232 0.26 2.82 2.04
C LEU A 232 0.25 4.30 2.42
N ASN A 233 0.06 5.19 1.45
CA ASN A 233 0.02 6.63 1.69
C ASN A 233 -1.23 7.03 2.49
N PHE A 234 -2.42 6.52 2.11
CA PHE A 234 -3.65 6.78 2.85
C PHE A 234 -3.55 6.33 4.31
N MET A 235 -3.05 5.11 4.58
CA MET A 235 -2.87 4.61 5.94
C MET A 235 -1.87 5.45 6.74
N ASN A 236 -0.79 5.90 6.11
CA ASN A 236 0.21 6.76 6.74
C ASN A 236 -0.41 8.11 7.15
N LEU A 237 -1.11 8.75 6.22
CA LEU A 237 -1.75 10.06 6.45
C LEU A 237 -2.95 9.96 7.38
N TRP A 238 -3.72 8.87 7.31
CA TRP A 238 -4.85 8.63 8.22
C TRP A 238 -4.40 8.56 9.68
N ASN A 239 -3.24 7.93 9.94
CA ASN A 239 -2.66 7.78 11.27
C ASN A 239 -1.71 8.93 11.65
N ASP A 240 -1.51 9.93 10.77
CA ASP A 240 -0.61 11.04 11.07
C ASP A 240 -1.18 11.88 12.21
N LEU A 241 -0.44 11.90 13.30
CA LEU A 241 -0.74 12.67 14.50
C LEU A 241 0.00 14.00 14.50
N LEU A 242 1.31 13.94 14.22
CA LEU A 242 2.23 15.02 14.47
C LEU A 242 1.97 16.24 13.57
N TRP A 243 1.81 15.98 12.26
CA TRP A 243 1.62 17.06 11.30
C TRP A 243 0.31 17.84 11.53
N PRO A 244 -0.87 17.19 11.61
CA PRO A 244 -2.10 17.91 11.90
C PRO A 244 -2.08 18.63 13.26
N LEU A 245 -1.44 18.05 14.28
CA LEU A 245 -1.34 18.66 15.61
C LEU A 245 -0.54 19.97 15.59
N VAL A 246 0.49 20.05 14.74
CA VAL A 246 1.34 21.26 14.63
C VAL A 246 0.70 22.32 13.75
N VAL A 247 0.02 21.95 12.67
CA VAL A 247 -0.52 22.89 11.67
C VAL A 247 -1.91 23.41 12.07
N SER A 248 -2.70 22.62 12.80
CA SER A 248 -4.05 23.00 13.22
C SER A 248 -4.02 23.73 14.57
N THR A 249 -4.50 24.96 14.60
CA THR A 249 -4.54 25.81 15.80
C THR A 249 -5.90 25.84 16.47
N SER A 250 -6.92 25.22 15.85
CA SER A 250 -8.27 25.11 16.41
C SER A 250 -8.76 23.66 16.39
N ASN A 251 -9.65 23.31 17.31
CA ASN A 251 -10.24 21.97 17.38
C ASN A 251 -11.03 21.61 16.13
N ASP A 252 -11.56 22.58 15.40
CA ASP A 252 -12.32 22.37 14.16
C ASP A 252 -11.48 21.91 12.97
N MET A 253 -10.15 22.11 13.02
CA MET A 253 -9.24 21.73 11.95
C MET A 253 -8.38 20.50 12.30
N LEU A 254 -8.47 19.98 13.50
CA LEU A 254 -7.78 18.77 13.89
C LEU A 254 -8.28 17.58 13.08
N THR A 255 -7.38 16.63 12.83
CA THR A 255 -7.72 15.28 12.37
C THR A 255 -8.15 14.40 13.54
N LEU A 256 -8.75 13.25 13.26
CA LEU A 256 -9.21 12.34 14.30
C LEU A 256 -8.08 11.89 15.25
N PRO A 257 -6.91 11.42 14.79
CA PRO A 257 -5.81 11.09 15.70
C PRO A 257 -5.36 12.27 16.55
N ALA A 258 -5.25 13.46 15.97
CA ALA A 258 -4.85 14.67 16.70
C ALA A 258 -5.94 15.12 17.71
N GLY A 259 -7.21 15.04 17.32
CA GLY A 259 -8.34 15.38 18.22
C GLY A 259 -8.47 14.41 19.40
N LEU A 260 -8.17 13.13 19.20
CA LEU A 260 -8.20 12.15 20.29
C LEU A 260 -7.17 12.43 21.40
N THR A 261 -6.08 13.15 21.11
CA THR A 261 -5.10 13.53 22.15
C THR A 261 -5.67 14.54 23.15
N LEU A 262 -6.74 15.25 22.79
CA LEU A 262 -7.40 16.19 23.72
C LEU A 262 -8.05 15.44 24.90
N PHE A 263 -8.37 14.15 24.75
CA PHE A 263 -8.87 13.31 25.86
C PHE A 263 -7.77 12.79 26.78
N GLY A 264 -6.51 12.85 26.34
CA GLY A 264 -5.32 12.50 27.14
C GLY A 264 -4.73 13.67 27.92
N GLY A 265 -5.49 14.74 28.16
CA GLY A 265 -5.01 15.97 28.83
C GLY A 265 -4.70 15.76 30.33
N ALA A 266 -3.93 16.69 30.89
CA ALA A 266 -3.31 16.57 32.22
C ALA A 266 -4.27 16.48 33.42
N HIS A 267 -5.57 16.66 33.23
CA HIS A 267 -6.52 16.77 34.37
C HIS A 267 -7.61 15.68 34.42
N VAL A 268 -8.09 15.18 33.29
CA VAL A 268 -9.06 14.06 33.23
C VAL A 268 -8.87 13.32 31.91
N THR A 269 -8.36 12.08 31.99
CA THR A 269 -8.31 11.21 30.82
C THR A 269 -9.53 10.30 30.84
N ASP A 270 -10.45 10.46 29.91
CA ASP A 270 -11.55 9.52 29.71
C ASP A 270 -11.09 8.40 28.77
N HIS A 271 -10.57 7.32 29.35
CA HIS A 271 -10.02 6.20 28.57
C HIS A 271 -11.08 5.46 27.78
N ALA A 272 -12.33 5.41 28.25
CA ALA A 272 -13.43 4.79 27.53
C ALA A 272 -13.74 5.57 26.23
N VAL A 273 -13.74 6.91 26.30
CA VAL A 273 -13.91 7.79 25.12
C VAL A 273 -12.72 7.65 24.16
N LEU A 274 -11.49 7.61 24.67
CA LEU A 274 -10.29 7.43 23.86
C LEU A 274 -10.34 6.09 23.11
N LEU A 275 -10.67 4.98 23.80
CA LEU A 275 -10.77 3.65 23.19
C LEU A 275 -11.91 3.56 22.17
N ALA A 276 -13.04 4.22 22.42
CA ALA A 276 -14.14 4.32 21.46
C ALA A 276 -13.70 5.05 20.19
N GLY A 277 -13.01 6.19 20.32
CA GLY A 277 -12.45 6.94 19.20
C GLY A 277 -11.43 6.16 18.41
N ALA A 278 -10.51 5.45 19.07
CA ALA A 278 -9.54 4.57 18.46
C ALA A 278 -10.21 3.41 17.70
N THR A 279 -11.27 2.84 18.28
CA THR A 279 -12.06 1.76 17.63
C THR A 279 -12.72 2.27 16.35
N ILE A 280 -13.32 3.44 16.38
CA ILE A 280 -13.92 4.04 15.16
C ILE A 280 -12.83 4.37 14.13
N SER A 281 -11.68 4.88 14.58
CA SER A 281 -10.54 5.20 13.69
C SER A 281 -9.98 3.95 12.96
N LEU A 282 -10.12 2.76 13.55
CA LEU A 282 -9.68 1.51 12.93
C LEU A 282 -10.53 1.12 11.71
N ILE A 283 -11.82 1.48 11.68
CA ILE A 283 -12.76 1.03 10.65
C ILE A 283 -12.33 1.44 9.23
N PRO A 284 -12.00 2.72 8.94
CA PRO A 284 -11.57 3.11 7.60
C PRO A 284 -10.25 2.47 7.17
N ILE A 285 -9.32 2.26 8.11
CA ILE A 285 -8.04 1.58 7.84
C ILE A 285 -8.29 0.12 7.48
N ALA A 286 -9.10 -0.58 8.27
CA ALA A 286 -9.46 -1.97 8.00
C ALA A 286 -10.18 -2.11 6.66
N ALA A 287 -11.09 -1.20 6.35
CA ALA A 287 -11.77 -1.16 5.06
C ALA A 287 -10.77 -0.93 3.91
N ALA A 288 -9.89 0.09 4.01
CA ALA A 288 -8.86 0.35 3.00
C ALA A 288 -7.98 -0.88 2.75
N PHE A 289 -7.53 -1.54 3.82
CA PHE A 289 -6.75 -2.77 3.72
C PHE A 289 -7.54 -3.91 3.06
N PHE A 290 -8.80 -4.13 3.46
CA PHE A 290 -9.64 -5.19 2.92
C PHE A 290 -9.84 -5.05 1.40
N PHE A 291 -10.07 -3.84 0.91
CA PHE A 291 -10.21 -3.60 -0.53
C PHE A 291 -8.89 -3.73 -1.30
N ALA A 292 -7.77 -3.42 -0.65
CA ALA A 292 -6.47 -3.40 -1.30
C ALA A 292 -5.68 -4.71 -1.21
N GLN A 293 -6.00 -5.61 -0.27
CA GLN A 293 -5.24 -6.86 -0.03
C GLN A 293 -5.01 -7.70 -1.29
N LYS A 294 -5.98 -7.73 -2.22
CA LYS A 294 -5.85 -8.45 -3.49
C LYS A 294 -4.70 -7.94 -4.38
N TYR A 295 -4.37 -6.66 -4.29
CA TYR A 295 -3.29 -6.05 -5.07
C TYR A 295 -1.91 -6.31 -4.43
N PHE A 296 -1.85 -6.39 -3.09
CA PHE A 296 -0.63 -6.77 -2.37
C PHE A 296 -0.23 -8.21 -2.65
N VAL A 297 -1.19 -9.14 -2.62
CA VAL A 297 -0.93 -10.57 -2.88
C VAL A 297 -0.41 -10.76 -4.31
N ALA A 298 -0.97 -10.08 -5.29
CA ALA A 298 -0.53 -10.14 -6.68
C ALA A 298 0.92 -9.60 -6.86
N GLY A 299 1.27 -8.51 -6.18
CA GLY A 299 2.61 -7.90 -6.25
C GLY A 299 3.70 -8.78 -5.64
N VAL A 300 3.44 -9.42 -4.51
CA VAL A 300 4.39 -10.33 -3.84
C VAL A 300 4.56 -11.63 -4.62
N ALA A 301 3.49 -12.17 -5.21
CA ALA A 301 3.55 -13.41 -5.99
C ALA A 301 4.40 -13.27 -7.26
N THR A 302 4.42 -12.10 -7.89
CA THR A 302 5.22 -11.85 -9.10
C THR A 302 6.70 -11.58 -8.79
N SER A 303 7.05 -11.10 -7.61
CA SER A 303 8.44 -10.86 -7.21
C SER A 303 9.16 -12.12 -6.71
N GLY A 304 8.42 -13.16 -6.32
CA GLY A 304 8.97 -14.43 -5.82
C GLY A 304 9.25 -15.50 -6.87
N LEU A 305 9.01 -15.24 -8.16
CA LEU A 305 9.20 -16.18 -9.28
C LEU A 305 10.37 -15.80 -10.19
N LYS A 306 11.42 -15.18 -9.67
CA LYS A 306 12.69 -14.98 -10.36
C LYS A 306 13.75 -15.91 -9.82
#